data_69477fd1eb9a8000e1a06a0e67fff1b0
#
_entry.id   69477fd1eb9a8000e1a06a0e67fff1b0
#
_cell.length_a   1.000
_cell.length_b   1.000
_cell.length_c   1.000
_cell.angle_alpha   90.00
_cell.angle_beta   90.00
_cell.angle_gamma   90.00
#
_symmetry.space_group_name_H-M   'P 1'
#
loop_
_entity.id
_entity.type
_entity.pdbx_description
1 polymer ?
#
loop_
_entity_poly.entity_id
_entity_poly.type
_entity_poly.pdbx_seq_one_letter_code
_entity_poly.pdbx_strand_id
1 'polypeptide(L)'
;LFPYTTLFRSGYTDLLVNNRSQAPVQELEAAGAKGATQQEIGAQCDVVITMLPNSPQVKEVMLGKDGVAAHMKPGAVFIDCSSINPVASKEIYAELQKKDVEMLDAPVSGGEPKAIDGTLSFMVGGKQEIFDTYKPVLDAMGASTVRCGEVGAGNTTKLANQIIVACNIQALAEALTLAQKAGVDPELVFQAIKGGLAGSTVMNA
;
A
#
# COMPACT_ATOMS: atom_id res chain seq x y z
N LEU A 1 -5.45 8.33 -1.30
CA LEU A 1 -6.56 7.64 -1.98
C LEU A 1 -6.15 6.20 -2.29
N PHE A 2 -6.86 5.25 -1.74
CA PHE A 2 -6.68 3.84 -2.05
C PHE A 2 -7.48 3.50 -3.33
N PRO A 3 -7.03 2.57 -4.20
CA PRO A 3 -7.68 2.31 -5.49
C PRO A 3 -9.00 1.53 -5.38
N TYR A 4 -9.92 1.95 -4.52
CA TYR A 4 -11.24 1.31 -4.38
C TYR A 4 -12.03 1.29 -5.69
N THR A 5 -11.92 2.35 -6.48
CA THR A 5 -12.58 2.44 -7.79
C THR A 5 -12.06 1.39 -8.76
N THR A 6 -10.80 0.97 -8.66
CA THR A 6 -10.24 -0.09 -9.49
C THR A 6 -10.77 -1.47 -9.09
N LEU A 7 -11.02 -1.73 -7.81
CA LEU A 7 -11.69 -2.95 -7.36
C LEU A 7 -13.11 -3.04 -7.95
N PHE A 8 -13.89 -1.95 -7.93
CA PHE A 8 -15.20 -1.93 -8.57
C PHE A 8 -15.13 -2.22 -10.08
N ARG A 9 -14.22 -1.55 -10.79
CA ARG A 9 -14.02 -1.78 -12.23
C ARG A 9 -13.63 -3.22 -12.56
N SER A 10 -12.98 -3.91 -11.62
CA SER A 10 -12.56 -5.31 -11.74
C SER A 10 -13.64 -6.31 -11.29
N GLY A 11 -14.85 -5.83 -10.97
CA GLY A 11 -16.01 -6.68 -10.65
C GLY A 11 -16.20 -7.01 -9.17
N TYR A 12 -15.39 -6.44 -8.28
CA TYR A 12 -15.62 -6.54 -6.81
C TYR A 12 -16.66 -5.50 -6.40
N THR A 13 -17.92 -5.92 -6.27
CA THR A 13 -19.06 -5.02 -6.01
C THR A 13 -19.58 -5.05 -4.56
N ASP A 14 -19.22 -6.08 -3.80
CA ASP A 14 -19.62 -6.21 -2.39
C ASP A 14 -18.49 -5.65 -1.48
N LEU A 15 -18.38 -4.33 -1.45
CA LEU A 15 -17.33 -3.62 -0.73
C LEU A 15 -17.89 -2.88 0.48
N LEU A 16 -17.40 -3.21 1.68
CA LEU A 16 -17.59 -2.44 2.90
C LEU A 16 -16.41 -1.47 3.07
N VAL A 17 -16.70 -0.23 3.40
CA VAL A 17 -15.67 0.82 3.53
C VAL A 17 -15.75 1.54 4.86
N ASN A 18 -14.60 1.85 5.43
CA ASN A 18 -14.46 2.63 6.65
C ASN A 18 -13.32 3.65 6.50
N ASN A 19 -13.52 4.82 7.04
CA ASN A 19 -12.48 5.82 7.16
C ASN A 19 -12.78 6.74 8.36
N ARG A 20 -11.75 7.34 8.95
CA ARG A 20 -11.90 8.29 10.08
C ARG A 20 -12.74 9.52 9.71
N SER A 21 -12.56 10.06 8.51
CA SER A 21 -13.39 11.15 7.97
C SER A 21 -14.50 10.59 7.07
N GLN A 22 -15.67 11.23 7.12
CA GLN A 22 -16.87 10.73 6.42
C GLN A 22 -16.87 11.04 4.91
N ALA A 23 -16.25 12.14 4.48
CA ALA A 23 -16.29 12.55 3.08
C ALA A 23 -15.79 11.47 2.10
N PRO A 24 -14.64 10.79 2.32
CA PRO A 24 -14.22 9.68 1.46
C PRO A 24 -15.16 8.47 1.50
N VAL A 25 -15.85 8.23 2.63
CA VAL A 25 -16.84 7.14 2.71
C VAL A 25 -18.05 7.47 1.83
N GLN A 26 -18.57 8.68 1.93
CA GLN A 26 -19.71 9.14 1.12
C GLN A 26 -19.40 9.11 -0.39
N GLU A 27 -18.18 9.49 -0.78
CA GLU A 27 -17.73 9.39 -2.17
C GLU A 27 -17.78 7.95 -2.68
N LEU A 28 -17.33 6.99 -1.86
CA LEU A 28 -17.34 5.58 -2.23
C LEU A 28 -18.75 4.97 -2.18
N GLU A 29 -19.61 5.42 -1.28
CA GLU A 29 -21.03 5.04 -1.25
C GLU A 29 -21.75 5.50 -2.53
N ALA A 30 -21.44 6.70 -3.02
CA ALA A 30 -21.96 7.18 -4.30
C ALA A 30 -21.48 6.34 -5.49
N ALA A 31 -20.33 5.66 -5.35
CA ALA A 31 -19.79 4.72 -6.34
C ALA A 31 -20.31 3.28 -6.17
N GLY A 32 -21.10 2.99 -5.12
CA GLY A 32 -21.73 1.69 -4.89
C GLY A 32 -21.16 0.88 -3.73
N ALA A 33 -20.19 1.38 -2.97
CA ALA A 33 -19.74 0.77 -1.73
C ALA A 33 -20.76 0.99 -0.60
N LYS A 34 -20.57 0.31 0.52
CA LYS A 34 -21.39 0.48 1.73
C LYS A 34 -20.49 0.90 2.89
N GLY A 35 -20.80 2.02 3.53
CA GLY A 35 -20.15 2.45 4.75
C GLY A 35 -20.43 1.46 5.89
N ALA A 36 -19.40 1.11 6.66
CA ALA A 36 -19.51 0.14 7.75
C ALA A 36 -18.55 0.47 8.89
N THR A 37 -18.85 0.00 10.08
CA THR A 37 -17.98 0.05 11.24
C THR A 37 -16.85 -0.99 11.13
N GLN A 38 -15.79 -0.83 11.92
CA GLN A 38 -14.70 -1.82 12.00
C GLN A 38 -15.23 -3.19 12.43
N GLN A 39 -16.18 -3.22 13.33
CA GLN A 39 -16.84 -4.45 13.82
C GLN A 39 -17.61 -5.16 12.69
N GLU A 40 -18.42 -4.41 11.92
CA GLU A 40 -19.16 -4.96 10.79
C GLU A 40 -18.23 -5.48 9.69
N ILE A 41 -17.14 -4.76 9.38
CA ILE A 41 -16.12 -5.22 8.43
C ILE A 41 -15.52 -6.54 8.90
N GLY A 42 -15.09 -6.63 10.16
CA GLY A 42 -14.52 -7.86 10.70
C GLY A 42 -15.49 -9.03 10.66
N ALA A 43 -16.78 -8.80 10.98
CA ALA A 43 -17.79 -9.85 11.04
C ALA A 43 -18.28 -10.33 9.66
N GLN A 44 -18.25 -9.47 8.65
CA GLN A 44 -18.87 -9.75 7.36
C GLN A 44 -17.84 -10.09 6.25
N CYS A 45 -16.65 -9.48 6.28
CA CYS A 45 -15.67 -9.62 5.20
C CYS A 45 -14.78 -10.85 5.38
N ASP A 46 -14.51 -11.54 4.27
CA ASP A 46 -13.53 -12.62 4.22
C ASP A 46 -12.11 -12.07 3.93
N VAL A 47 -12.03 -10.87 3.33
CA VAL A 47 -10.79 -10.14 3.07
C VAL A 47 -10.90 -8.73 3.63
N VAL A 48 -9.95 -8.34 4.46
CA VAL A 48 -9.84 -6.97 4.99
C VAL A 48 -8.57 -6.33 4.46
N ILE A 49 -8.71 -5.16 3.87
CA ILE A 49 -7.57 -4.42 3.29
C ILE A 49 -7.41 -3.09 4.04
N THR A 50 -6.18 -2.76 4.43
CA THR A 50 -5.86 -1.46 5.03
C THR A 50 -4.86 -0.66 4.20
N MET A 51 -5.02 0.67 4.23
CA MET A 51 -4.06 1.65 3.73
C MET A 51 -4.07 2.82 4.72
N LEU A 52 -3.20 2.76 5.71
CA LEU A 52 -3.16 3.64 6.86
C LEU A 52 -1.79 4.34 6.98
N PRO A 53 -1.69 5.47 7.70
CA PRO A 53 -0.48 6.28 7.69
C PRO A 53 0.76 5.62 8.29
N ASN A 54 0.62 4.79 9.33
CA ASN A 54 1.78 4.22 10.03
C ASN A 54 1.38 3.04 10.95
N SER A 55 2.37 2.36 11.53
CA SER A 55 2.21 1.19 12.41
C SER A 55 1.22 1.37 13.57
N PRO A 56 1.21 2.50 14.32
CA PRO A 56 0.25 2.70 15.40
C PRO A 56 -1.20 2.65 14.92
N GLN A 57 -1.51 3.27 13.77
CA GLN A 57 -2.85 3.30 13.21
C GLN A 57 -3.29 1.92 12.74
N VAL A 58 -2.40 1.16 12.09
CA VAL A 58 -2.70 -0.22 11.67
C VAL A 58 -2.97 -1.10 12.89
N LYS A 59 -2.13 -1.01 13.93
CA LYS A 59 -2.33 -1.75 15.18
C LYS A 59 -3.64 -1.38 15.87
N GLU A 60 -3.97 -0.08 15.95
CA GLU A 60 -5.20 0.38 16.57
C GLU A 60 -6.44 -0.12 15.83
N VAL A 61 -6.48 0.02 14.50
CA VAL A 61 -7.60 -0.43 13.67
C VAL A 61 -7.76 -1.94 13.71
N MET A 62 -6.66 -2.69 13.67
CA MET A 62 -6.72 -4.15 13.67
C MET A 62 -6.85 -4.76 15.06
N LEU A 63 -6.04 -4.34 16.01
CA LEU A 63 -5.86 -4.99 17.31
C LEU A 63 -6.38 -4.17 18.50
N GLY A 64 -6.92 -2.98 18.26
CA GLY A 64 -7.53 -2.15 19.30
C GLY A 64 -8.70 -2.86 20.00
N LYS A 65 -9.21 -2.29 21.08
CA LYS A 65 -10.29 -2.88 21.90
C LYS A 65 -11.52 -3.30 21.08
N ASP A 66 -11.90 -2.48 20.11
CA ASP A 66 -13.02 -2.72 19.19
C ASP A 66 -12.53 -2.88 17.74
N GLY A 67 -11.27 -3.31 17.57
CA GLY A 67 -10.61 -3.43 16.28
C GLY A 67 -11.17 -4.57 15.43
N VAL A 68 -10.88 -4.51 14.14
CA VAL A 68 -11.39 -5.44 13.13
C VAL A 68 -11.11 -6.89 13.49
N ALA A 69 -9.88 -7.21 13.95
CA ALA A 69 -9.47 -8.58 14.25
C ALA A 69 -10.26 -9.24 15.39
N ALA A 70 -10.90 -8.45 16.27
CA ALA A 70 -11.75 -9.01 17.32
C ALA A 70 -12.99 -9.74 16.74
N HIS A 71 -13.41 -9.35 15.56
CA HIS A 71 -14.63 -9.80 14.89
C HIS A 71 -14.37 -10.63 13.62
N MET A 72 -13.11 -10.75 13.17
CA MET A 72 -12.78 -11.54 11.98
C MET A 72 -13.07 -13.03 12.18
N LYS A 73 -13.56 -13.65 11.11
CA LYS A 73 -13.83 -15.10 11.08
C LYS A 73 -12.52 -15.88 10.94
N PRO A 74 -12.44 -17.10 11.52
CA PRO A 74 -11.37 -18.03 11.19
C PRO A 74 -11.29 -18.26 9.67
N GLY A 75 -10.08 -18.30 9.11
CA GLY A 75 -9.84 -18.44 7.68
C GLY A 75 -9.93 -17.14 6.88
N ALA A 76 -10.30 -16.00 7.49
CA ALA A 76 -10.24 -14.70 6.83
C ALA A 76 -8.80 -14.24 6.61
N VAL A 77 -8.61 -13.29 5.69
CA VAL A 77 -7.28 -12.75 5.35
C VAL A 77 -7.23 -11.24 5.54
N PHE A 78 -6.17 -10.80 6.17
CA PHE A 78 -5.81 -9.39 6.30
C PHE A 78 -4.71 -9.02 5.30
N ILE A 79 -4.94 -8.00 4.48
CA ILE A 79 -3.96 -7.47 3.52
C ILE A 79 -3.63 -6.03 3.93
N ASP A 80 -2.42 -5.80 4.43
CA ASP A 80 -1.97 -4.45 4.79
C ASP A 80 -1.16 -3.81 3.66
N CYS A 81 -1.76 -2.87 2.98
CA CYS A 81 -1.10 -2.09 1.92
C CYS A 81 -0.34 -0.86 2.49
N SER A 82 -0.34 -0.67 3.80
CA SER A 82 0.35 0.43 4.46
C SER A 82 1.87 0.23 4.45
N SER A 83 2.61 1.32 4.37
CA SER A 83 4.06 1.30 4.59
C SER A 83 4.34 1.45 6.09
N ILE A 84 4.60 0.34 6.76
CA ILE A 84 4.83 0.29 8.21
C ILE A 84 6.16 -0.40 8.56
N ASN A 85 6.52 -0.37 9.83
CA ASN A 85 7.69 -1.09 10.31
C ASN A 85 7.50 -2.62 10.11
N PRO A 86 8.44 -3.32 9.45
CA PRO A 86 8.37 -4.78 9.27
C PRO A 86 8.21 -5.59 10.56
N VAL A 87 8.74 -5.10 11.68
CA VAL A 87 8.54 -5.71 13.01
C VAL A 87 7.07 -5.60 13.42
N ALA A 88 6.44 -4.45 13.18
CA ALA A 88 5.03 -4.27 13.49
C ALA A 88 4.14 -5.20 12.64
N SER A 89 4.47 -5.44 11.36
CA SER A 89 3.76 -6.41 10.52
C SER A 89 3.82 -7.82 11.14
N LYS A 90 4.99 -8.25 11.62
CA LYS A 90 5.17 -9.56 12.28
C LYS A 90 4.41 -9.66 13.59
N GLU A 91 4.39 -8.58 14.39
CA GLU A 91 3.64 -8.53 15.64
C GLU A 91 2.13 -8.62 15.39
N ILE A 92 1.61 -7.91 14.41
CA ILE A 92 0.20 -7.99 14.01
C ILE A 92 -0.13 -9.41 13.55
N TYR A 93 0.69 -10.00 12.69
CA TYR A 93 0.49 -11.35 12.21
C TYR A 93 0.46 -12.37 13.34
N ALA A 94 1.36 -12.27 14.30
CA ALA A 94 1.38 -13.16 15.46
C ALA A 94 0.08 -13.11 16.29
N GLU A 95 -0.55 -11.95 16.40
CA GLU A 95 -1.86 -11.82 17.05
C GLU A 95 -3.01 -12.40 16.20
N LEU A 96 -2.98 -12.17 14.88
CA LEU A 96 -3.97 -12.70 13.94
C LEU A 96 -3.96 -14.23 13.86
N GLN A 97 -2.77 -14.84 13.91
CA GLN A 97 -2.61 -16.31 13.91
C GLN A 97 -3.30 -16.99 15.12
N LYS A 98 -3.43 -16.32 16.26
CA LYS A 98 -4.19 -16.84 17.42
C LYS A 98 -5.69 -16.99 17.13
N LYS A 99 -6.16 -16.40 16.05
CA LYS A 99 -7.55 -16.38 15.60
C LYS A 99 -7.75 -17.12 14.26
N ASP A 100 -6.73 -17.84 13.79
CA ASP A 100 -6.74 -18.50 12.47
C ASP A 100 -7.02 -17.51 11.32
N VAL A 101 -6.41 -16.31 11.40
CA VAL A 101 -6.46 -15.27 10.36
C VAL A 101 -5.09 -15.15 9.73
N GLU A 102 -5.03 -15.25 8.40
CA GLU A 102 -3.80 -15.09 7.63
C GLU A 102 -3.53 -13.61 7.28
N MET A 103 -2.28 -13.30 6.93
CA MET A 103 -1.89 -11.93 6.61
C MET A 103 -0.94 -11.88 5.40
N LEU A 104 -1.14 -10.84 4.57
CA LEU A 104 -0.17 -10.36 3.61
C LEU A 104 0.20 -8.90 3.97
N ASP A 105 1.48 -8.59 4.12
CA ASP A 105 1.97 -7.21 4.10
C ASP A 105 2.32 -6.85 2.66
N ALA A 106 1.57 -5.93 2.09
CA ALA A 106 1.57 -5.62 0.66
C ALA A 106 1.73 -4.12 0.35
N PRO A 107 2.75 -3.44 0.90
CA PRO A 107 2.99 -2.05 0.60
C PRO A 107 3.19 -1.80 -0.89
N VAL A 108 2.88 -0.57 -1.31
CA VAL A 108 2.81 -0.18 -2.71
C VAL A 108 3.84 0.87 -3.11
N SER A 109 4.14 0.92 -4.40
CA SER A 109 4.88 2.00 -5.04
C SER A 109 4.13 2.47 -6.28
N GLY A 110 4.13 3.80 -6.53
CA GLY A 110 3.50 4.41 -7.70
C GLY A 110 2.79 5.73 -7.41
N GLY A 111 2.51 6.03 -6.13
CA GLY A 111 1.82 7.25 -5.73
C GLY A 111 0.35 7.30 -6.15
N GLU A 112 -0.26 8.46 -6.00
CA GLU A 112 -1.68 8.69 -6.32
C GLU A 112 -2.03 8.43 -7.80
N PRO A 113 -1.23 8.87 -8.80
CA PRO A 113 -1.56 8.61 -10.20
C PRO A 113 -1.72 7.12 -10.51
N LYS A 114 -0.77 6.28 -10.05
CA LYS A 114 -0.84 4.84 -10.28
C LYS A 114 -1.94 4.15 -9.46
N ALA A 115 -2.33 4.72 -8.32
CA ALA A 115 -3.48 4.23 -7.57
C ALA A 115 -4.80 4.49 -8.32
N ILE A 116 -4.94 5.65 -8.97
CA ILE A 116 -6.10 6.01 -9.81
C ILE A 116 -6.17 5.09 -11.03
N ASP A 117 -5.04 4.85 -11.68
CA ASP A 117 -4.96 4.06 -12.92
C ASP A 117 -5.00 2.53 -12.66
N GLY A 118 -4.88 2.08 -11.40
CA GLY A 118 -4.79 0.65 -11.07
C GLY A 118 -3.46 0.02 -11.51
N THR A 119 -2.38 0.79 -11.56
CA THR A 119 -1.06 0.35 -12.03
C THR A 119 0.01 0.36 -10.96
N LEU A 120 -0.38 0.20 -9.69
CA LEU A 120 0.54 0.13 -8.56
C LEU A 120 1.49 -1.07 -8.67
N SER A 121 2.66 -0.93 -8.05
CA SER A 121 3.56 -2.07 -7.81
C SER A 121 3.43 -2.52 -6.36
N PHE A 122 3.02 -3.77 -6.14
CA PHE A 122 2.88 -4.40 -4.84
C PHE A 122 4.13 -5.22 -4.48
N MET A 123 4.64 -5.02 -3.28
CA MET A 123 5.73 -5.79 -2.69
C MET A 123 5.14 -6.63 -1.56
N VAL A 124 4.99 -7.95 -1.76
CA VAL A 124 4.16 -8.77 -0.88
C VAL A 124 5.00 -9.68 0.01
N GLY A 125 4.74 -9.65 1.29
CA GLY A 125 5.22 -10.63 2.27
C GLY A 125 4.05 -11.45 2.80
N GLY A 126 4.26 -12.75 2.97
CA GLY A 126 3.28 -13.70 3.47
C GLY A 126 3.48 -15.10 2.90
N LYS A 127 2.68 -16.07 3.34
CA LYS A 127 2.73 -17.45 2.85
C LYS A 127 2.44 -17.51 1.35
N GLN A 128 3.12 -18.43 0.63
CA GLN A 128 2.95 -18.58 -0.81
C GLN A 128 1.50 -18.91 -1.19
N GLU A 129 0.89 -19.86 -0.51
CA GLU A 129 -0.49 -20.29 -0.76
C GLU A 129 -1.53 -19.17 -0.60
N ILE A 130 -1.34 -18.30 0.41
CA ILE A 130 -2.19 -17.13 0.64
C ILE A 130 -1.96 -16.09 -0.45
N PHE A 131 -0.69 -15.84 -0.80
CA PHE A 131 -0.36 -14.95 -1.90
C PHE A 131 -1.01 -15.41 -3.22
N ASP A 132 -0.87 -16.69 -3.59
CA ASP A 132 -1.42 -17.21 -4.84
C ASP A 132 -2.96 -17.09 -4.89
N THR A 133 -3.62 -17.32 -3.76
CA THR A 133 -5.08 -17.21 -3.64
C THR A 133 -5.56 -15.76 -3.81
N TYR A 134 -4.87 -14.80 -3.19
CA TYR A 134 -5.32 -13.39 -3.16
C TYR A 134 -4.59 -12.47 -4.15
N LYS A 135 -3.65 -13.01 -4.93
CA LYS A 135 -2.98 -12.27 -6.01
C LYS A 135 -3.95 -11.60 -6.98
N PRO A 136 -5.07 -12.24 -7.41
CA PRO A 136 -6.04 -11.58 -8.29
C PRO A 136 -6.65 -10.30 -7.72
N VAL A 137 -6.83 -10.20 -6.38
CA VAL A 137 -7.30 -8.98 -5.73
C VAL A 137 -6.27 -7.86 -5.83
N LEU A 138 -4.98 -8.19 -5.64
CA LEU A 138 -3.89 -7.22 -5.77
C LEU A 138 -3.68 -6.81 -7.24
N ASP A 139 -3.76 -7.74 -8.17
CA ASP A 139 -3.64 -7.48 -9.62
C ASP A 139 -4.79 -6.60 -10.15
N ALA A 140 -5.96 -6.61 -9.49
CA ALA A 140 -7.04 -5.68 -9.79
C ALA A 140 -6.69 -4.21 -9.51
N MET A 141 -5.68 -3.95 -8.68
CA MET A 141 -5.23 -2.63 -8.25
C MET A 141 -3.82 -2.29 -8.72
N GLY A 142 -3.10 -3.24 -9.31
CA GLY A 142 -1.70 -3.09 -9.66
C GLY A 142 -1.30 -3.75 -10.97
N ALA A 143 -0.26 -3.21 -11.59
CA ALA A 143 0.37 -3.76 -12.79
C ALA A 143 1.50 -4.76 -12.47
N SER A 144 1.98 -4.78 -11.23
CA SER A 144 3.06 -5.66 -10.78
C SER A 144 2.83 -6.09 -9.34
N THR A 145 2.77 -7.39 -9.11
CA THR A 145 2.55 -7.98 -7.79
C THR A 145 3.59 -9.07 -7.57
N VAL A 146 4.54 -8.82 -6.67
CA VAL A 146 5.68 -9.71 -6.41
C VAL A 146 5.72 -10.15 -4.96
N ARG A 147 5.73 -11.46 -4.71
CA ARG A 147 5.99 -12.00 -3.38
C ARG A 147 7.49 -11.95 -3.09
N CYS A 148 7.85 -11.28 -1.99
CA CYS A 148 9.24 -11.04 -1.59
C CYS A 148 9.72 -11.98 -0.46
N GLY A 149 8.82 -12.76 0.14
CA GLY A 149 9.12 -13.67 1.25
C GLY A 149 7.96 -13.79 2.25
N GLU A 150 8.26 -14.17 3.48
CA GLU A 150 7.29 -14.28 4.57
C GLU A 150 6.83 -12.90 5.08
N VAL A 151 5.84 -12.86 5.98
CA VAL A 151 5.31 -11.61 6.56
C VAL A 151 6.42 -10.70 7.09
N GLY A 152 6.37 -9.44 6.70
CA GLY A 152 7.39 -8.41 6.93
C GLY A 152 8.37 -8.24 5.76
N ALA A 153 8.42 -9.18 4.80
CA ALA A 153 9.28 -9.06 3.61
C ALA A 153 8.79 -7.97 2.64
N GLY A 154 7.48 -7.78 2.53
CA GLY A 154 6.90 -6.71 1.74
C GLY A 154 7.33 -5.34 2.25
N ASN A 155 7.13 -5.07 3.53
CA ASN A 155 7.56 -3.82 4.16
C ASN A 155 9.09 -3.65 4.17
N THR A 156 9.87 -4.71 4.34
CA THR A 156 11.34 -4.66 4.20
C THR A 156 11.74 -4.24 2.77
N THR A 157 11.10 -4.83 1.75
CA THR A 157 11.34 -4.47 0.34
C THR A 157 10.92 -3.02 0.07
N LYS A 158 9.83 -2.56 0.67
CA LYS A 158 9.41 -1.15 0.59
C LYS A 158 10.45 -0.22 1.21
N LEU A 159 11.04 -0.57 2.34
CA LEU A 159 12.13 0.23 2.94
C LEU A 159 13.34 0.32 2.00
N ALA A 160 13.75 -0.79 1.38
CA ALA A 160 14.83 -0.80 0.39
C ALA A 160 14.49 0.09 -0.81
N ASN A 161 13.26 0.01 -1.33
CA ASN A 161 12.78 0.92 -2.38
C ASN A 161 12.88 2.39 -1.94
N GLN A 162 12.47 2.72 -0.71
CA GLN A 162 12.48 4.10 -0.22
C GLN A 162 13.90 4.66 -0.02
N ILE A 163 14.89 3.82 0.29
CA ILE A 163 16.31 4.22 0.31
C ILE A 163 16.72 4.69 -1.08
N ILE A 164 16.42 3.91 -2.13
CA ILE A 164 16.77 4.27 -3.51
C ILE A 164 16.05 5.55 -3.93
N VAL A 165 14.76 5.68 -3.64
CA VAL A 165 13.98 6.90 -3.94
C VAL A 165 14.59 8.12 -3.27
N ALA A 166 14.88 8.05 -1.97
CA ALA A 166 15.45 9.16 -1.22
C ALA A 166 16.86 9.56 -1.74
N CYS A 167 17.71 8.58 -2.04
CA CYS A 167 19.03 8.84 -2.61
C CYS A 167 18.95 9.50 -3.99
N ASN A 168 18.02 9.08 -4.85
CA ASN A 168 17.81 9.70 -6.16
C ASN A 168 17.35 11.17 -6.04
N ILE A 169 16.42 11.45 -5.13
CA ILE A 169 15.97 12.84 -4.87
C ILE A 169 17.12 13.69 -4.35
N GLN A 170 17.89 13.18 -3.39
CA GLN A 170 19.03 13.88 -2.82
C GLN A 170 20.10 14.18 -3.88
N ALA A 171 20.47 13.16 -4.67
CA ALA A 171 21.47 13.30 -5.73
C ALA A 171 21.05 14.35 -6.78
N LEU A 172 19.77 14.35 -7.19
CA LEU A 172 19.23 15.35 -8.11
C LEU A 172 19.31 16.76 -7.52
N ALA A 173 18.88 16.93 -6.26
CA ALA A 173 18.90 18.22 -5.58
C ALA A 173 20.32 18.80 -5.49
N GLU A 174 21.30 17.98 -5.18
CA GLU A 174 22.72 18.38 -5.14
C GLU A 174 23.24 18.73 -6.53
N ALA A 175 22.94 17.93 -7.55
CA ALA A 175 23.37 18.18 -8.93
C ALA A 175 22.81 19.49 -9.48
N LEU A 176 21.52 19.77 -9.29
CA LEU A 176 20.90 21.01 -9.75
C LEU A 176 21.42 22.24 -8.96
N THR A 177 21.71 22.07 -7.68
CA THR A 177 22.32 23.11 -6.85
C THR A 177 23.75 23.43 -7.33
N LEU A 178 24.55 22.41 -7.68
CA LEU A 178 25.89 22.59 -8.27
C LEU A 178 25.78 23.35 -9.59
N ALA A 179 24.89 22.98 -10.48
CA ALA A 179 24.66 23.64 -11.76
C ALA A 179 24.34 25.14 -11.57
N GLN A 180 23.39 25.44 -10.69
CA GLN A 180 22.96 26.79 -10.37
C GLN A 180 24.15 27.65 -9.86
N LYS A 181 24.94 27.10 -8.94
CA LYS A 181 26.14 27.80 -8.40
C LYS A 181 27.22 28.01 -9.45
N ALA A 182 27.29 27.14 -10.45
CA ALA A 182 28.23 27.29 -11.60
C ALA A 182 27.71 28.23 -12.68
N GLY A 183 26.53 28.84 -12.51
CA GLY A 183 25.91 29.73 -13.49
C GLY A 183 25.26 29.02 -14.66
N VAL A 184 24.99 27.71 -14.54
CA VAL A 184 24.27 26.92 -15.55
C VAL A 184 22.79 26.83 -15.14
N ASP A 185 21.92 27.00 -16.13
CA ASP A 185 20.46 26.89 -15.89
C ASP A 185 20.10 25.47 -15.45
N PRO A 186 19.54 25.26 -14.24
CA PRO A 186 19.15 23.95 -13.73
C PRO A 186 18.13 23.22 -14.64
N GLU A 187 17.23 23.95 -15.29
CA GLU A 187 16.25 23.36 -16.20
C GLU A 187 16.95 22.74 -17.42
N LEU A 188 17.90 23.42 -18.01
CA LEU A 188 18.68 22.88 -19.13
C LEU A 188 19.50 21.66 -18.73
N VAL A 189 20.08 21.67 -17.52
CA VAL A 189 20.77 20.51 -16.97
C VAL A 189 19.81 19.33 -16.80
N PHE A 190 18.66 19.55 -16.18
CA PHE A 190 17.63 18.51 -16.02
C PHE A 190 17.24 17.89 -17.36
N GLN A 191 16.92 18.73 -18.36
CA GLN A 191 16.56 18.25 -19.70
C GLN A 191 17.67 17.43 -20.36
N ALA A 192 18.93 17.83 -20.18
CA ALA A 192 20.08 17.14 -20.76
C ALA A 192 20.35 15.76 -20.14
N ILE A 193 20.10 15.59 -18.83
CA ILE A 193 20.47 14.36 -18.10
C ILE A 193 19.33 13.37 -17.89
N LYS A 194 18.06 13.82 -17.95
CA LYS A 194 16.89 12.96 -17.63
C LYS A 194 16.74 11.72 -18.51
N GLY A 195 17.25 11.75 -19.74
CA GLY A 195 17.21 10.63 -20.68
C GLY A 195 18.46 9.73 -20.66
N GLY A 196 19.49 10.10 -19.89
CA GLY A 196 20.74 9.36 -19.77
C GLY A 196 20.79 8.44 -18.56
N LEU A 197 21.99 7.97 -18.20
CA LEU A 197 22.22 7.09 -17.05
C LEU A 197 21.84 7.71 -15.69
N ALA A 198 21.84 9.03 -15.61
CA ALA A 198 21.40 9.76 -14.41
C ALA A 198 19.88 9.77 -14.23
N GLY A 199 19.12 9.47 -15.29
CA GLY A 199 17.66 9.47 -15.25
C GLY A 199 17.09 8.37 -14.34
N SER A 200 15.97 8.69 -13.67
CA SER A 200 15.23 7.73 -12.85
C SER A 200 13.73 8.05 -12.91
N THR A 201 12.88 7.07 -12.61
CA THR A 201 11.43 7.30 -12.57
C THR A 201 11.06 8.40 -11.58
N VAL A 202 11.70 8.43 -10.42
CA VAL A 202 11.44 9.45 -9.40
C VAL A 202 11.91 10.85 -9.80
N MET A 203 12.89 10.95 -10.69
CA MET A 203 13.36 12.21 -11.25
C MET A 203 12.31 12.87 -12.15
N ASN A 204 11.44 12.05 -12.76
CA ASN A 204 10.41 12.49 -13.71
C ASN A 204 9.00 12.55 -13.09
N ALA A 205 8.88 12.30 -11.78
CA ALA A 205 7.62 12.34 -11.03
C ALA A 205 7.42 13.70 -10.37
#